data_4302911b3188d9f203c1cf93f763358d
#
_entry.id   4302911b3188d9f203c1cf93f763358d
#
_cell.length_a   1.000
_cell.length_b   1.000
_cell.length_c   1.000
_cell.angle_alpha   90.00
_cell.angle_beta   90.00
_cell.angle_gamma   90.00
#
_symmetry.space_group_name_H-M   'P 1'
#
loop_
_entity.id
_entity.type
_entity.pdbx_description
1 polymer ?
#
loop_
_entity_poly.entity_id
_entity_poly.type
_entity_poly.pdbx_seq_one_letter_code
_entity_poly.pdbx_strand_id
1 'polypeptide(L)'
;MKYLVKVNGKQMEVEIEVMGAGSAVPAAAPVAAAVAAAPAPQAPEAEPVAGVPNLKVECPAPGSVFKIQVSVGQSVAEGEVLVVLEAMKMEIDIVAPRAGTVKQILVSQGTAVNTGDILVVLS
;
A
#
# COMPACT_ATOMS: atom_id res chain seq x y z
N MET A 1 -29.29 14.88 9.94
CA MET A 1 -29.26 13.56 9.33
C MET A 1 -27.92 12.92 9.61
N LYS A 2 -27.95 11.77 10.20
CA LYS A 2 -26.70 11.02 10.49
C LYS A 2 -26.41 10.08 9.35
N TYR A 3 -25.24 10.20 8.75
CA TYR A 3 -24.76 9.28 7.73
C TYR A 3 -23.61 8.45 8.28
N LEU A 4 -23.75 7.15 8.20
CA LEU A 4 -22.66 6.21 8.46
C LEU A 4 -21.89 6.00 7.15
N VAL A 5 -20.69 6.49 7.10
CA VAL A 5 -19.80 6.23 5.97
C VAL A 5 -18.75 5.21 6.40
N LYS A 6 -18.75 4.06 5.74
CA LYS A 6 -17.73 3.03 5.90
C LYS A 6 -16.61 3.30 4.91
N VAL A 7 -15.47 3.68 5.41
CA VAL A 7 -14.25 3.82 4.62
C VAL A 7 -13.17 2.95 5.25
N ASN A 8 -12.63 2.02 4.47
CA ASN A 8 -11.53 1.14 4.89
C ASN A 8 -11.76 0.36 6.20
N GLY A 9 -12.98 -0.12 6.42
CA GLY A 9 -13.30 -0.91 7.61
C GLY A 9 -13.43 -0.10 8.91
N LYS A 10 -13.27 1.21 8.86
CA LYS A 10 -13.57 2.10 9.97
C LYS A 10 -14.94 2.73 9.79
N GLN A 11 -15.78 2.59 10.79
CA GLN A 11 -17.02 3.36 10.87
C GLN A 11 -16.69 4.77 11.35
N MET A 12 -16.94 5.74 10.50
CA MET A 12 -16.93 7.14 10.91
C MET A 12 -18.38 7.63 10.91
N GLU A 13 -18.84 8.04 12.06
CA GLU A 13 -20.10 8.73 12.21
C GLU A 13 -19.90 10.19 11.83
N VAL A 14 -20.46 10.60 10.71
CA VAL A 14 -20.46 12.01 10.31
C VAL A 14 -21.82 12.58 10.62
N GLU A 15 -21.87 13.42 11.65
CA GLU A 15 -23.04 14.19 12.01
C GLU A 15 -23.02 15.48 11.19
N ILE A 16 -23.88 15.56 10.19
CA ILE A 16 -24.10 16.79 9.46
C ILE A 16 -25.31 17.46 10.09
N GLU A 17 -25.09 18.41 10.96
CA GLU A 17 -26.12 19.34 11.36
C GLU A 17 -26.35 20.35 10.22
N VAL A 18 -27.41 20.13 9.48
CA VAL A 18 -27.94 21.19 8.64
C VAL A 18 -28.74 22.13 9.53
N MET A 19 -28.07 23.04 10.16
CA MET A 19 -28.73 24.19 10.74
C MET A 19 -29.15 25.12 9.61
N GLY A 20 -30.43 25.15 9.35
CA GLY A 20 -31.03 26.18 8.52
C GLY A 20 -30.72 27.55 9.08
N ALA A 21 -30.34 28.43 8.18
CA ALA A 21 -30.34 29.88 8.26
C ALA A 21 -30.33 30.50 9.66
N GLY A 22 -29.16 30.86 10.12
CA GLY A 22 -28.97 31.69 11.31
C GLY A 22 -27.59 32.29 11.26
N SER A 23 -27.52 33.49 10.74
CA SER A 23 -26.40 34.41 10.90
C SER A 23 -25.77 34.30 12.25
N ALA A 24 -24.62 33.81 12.33
CA ALA A 24 -23.55 34.29 13.17
C ALA A 24 -22.31 33.53 12.75
N VAL A 25 -21.55 34.12 11.93
CA VAL A 25 -20.15 33.82 11.89
C VAL A 25 -19.56 34.37 13.18
N PRO A 26 -19.28 33.57 14.15
CA PRO A 26 -18.24 33.99 15.04
C PRO A 26 -17.00 33.99 14.15
N ALA A 27 -16.41 35.12 14.00
CA ALA A 27 -15.06 35.20 13.53
C ALA A 27 -14.25 34.25 14.42
N ALA A 28 -14.20 33.03 14.07
CA ALA A 28 -13.25 32.13 14.62
C ALA A 28 -11.91 32.75 14.25
N ALA A 29 -11.24 33.20 15.23
CA ALA A 29 -9.85 33.49 15.11
C ALA A 29 -9.24 32.38 14.27
N PRO A 30 -8.39 32.68 13.32
CA PRO A 30 -7.59 31.68 12.72
C PRO A 30 -6.73 31.13 13.85
N VAL A 31 -7.20 30.12 14.48
CA VAL A 31 -6.26 29.16 14.98
C VAL A 31 -5.56 28.75 13.72
N ALA A 32 -4.40 29.31 13.54
CA ALA A 32 -3.42 28.64 12.76
C ALA A 32 -3.37 27.23 13.35
N ALA A 33 -4.27 26.40 12.88
CA ALA A 33 -4.00 25.02 12.91
C ALA A 33 -2.69 24.95 12.15
N ALA A 34 -1.62 24.93 12.89
CA ALA A 34 -0.47 24.26 12.41
C ALA A 34 -1.02 22.90 12.00
N VAL A 35 -1.45 22.83 10.76
CA VAL A 35 -1.54 21.58 10.11
C VAL A 35 -0.10 21.11 10.22
N ALA A 36 0.18 20.40 11.28
CA ALA A 36 1.20 19.43 11.17
C ALA A 36 0.75 18.67 9.94
N ALA A 37 1.26 19.05 8.83
CA ALA A 37 1.22 18.21 7.67
C ALA A 37 1.73 16.91 8.21
N ALA A 38 0.82 16.01 8.48
CA ALA A 38 1.20 14.65 8.65
C ALA A 38 2.13 14.44 7.48
N PRO A 39 3.39 14.10 7.69
CA PRO A 39 4.24 13.84 6.59
C PRO A 39 3.45 12.81 5.80
N ALA A 40 2.96 13.22 4.64
CA ALA A 40 2.50 12.26 3.68
C ALA A 40 3.59 11.21 3.73
N PRO A 41 3.25 9.92 3.91
CA PRO A 41 4.27 8.92 3.85
C PRO A 41 4.98 9.19 2.54
N GLN A 42 6.10 9.85 2.64
CA GLN A 42 7.00 9.95 1.54
C GLN A 42 7.27 8.50 1.25
N ALA A 43 6.74 8.04 0.14
CA ALA A 43 7.24 6.82 -0.43
C ALA A 43 8.76 6.98 -0.36
N PRO A 44 9.46 6.16 0.41
CA PRO A 44 10.89 6.33 0.51
C PRO A 44 11.39 6.30 -0.91
N GLU A 45 11.85 7.44 -1.34
CA GLU A 45 12.52 7.60 -2.60
C GLU A 45 13.65 6.60 -2.52
N ALA A 46 13.48 5.51 -3.24
CA ALA A 46 14.45 4.45 -3.25
C ALA A 46 15.72 5.07 -3.82
N GLU A 47 16.60 5.47 -2.92
CA GLU A 47 17.95 5.81 -3.33
C GLU A 47 18.49 4.58 -4.07
N PRO A 48 18.97 4.76 -5.29
CA PRO A 48 19.62 3.67 -5.99
C PRO A 48 20.87 3.32 -5.20
N VAL A 49 20.74 2.34 -4.33
CA VAL A 49 21.93 1.76 -3.69
C VAL A 49 22.66 1.03 -4.80
N ALA A 50 23.58 1.73 -5.40
CA ALA A 50 24.50 1.17 -6.35
C ALA A 50 25.33 0.10 -5.63
N GLY A 51 25.18 -1.15 -6.03
CA GLY A 51 26.10 -2.19 -5.62
C GLY A 51 25.53 -3.48 -5.05
N VAL A 52 24.21 -3.59 -4.85
CA VAL A 52 23.60 -4.87 -4.47
C VAL A 52 23.05 -5.58 -5.71
N PRO A 53 23.34 -6.85 -5.89
CA PRO A 53 22.80 -7.58 -7.02
C PRO A 53 21.27 -7.55 -6.96
N ASN A 54 20.65 -7.03 -8.00
CA ASN A 54 19.20 -7.02 -8.11
C ASN A 54 18.71 -8.46 -8.11
N LEU A 55 18.01 -8.84 -7.06
CA LEU A 55 17.39 -10.14 -6.94
C LEU A 55 15.98 -10.08 -7.51
N LYS A 56 15.75 -10.79 -8.56
CA LYS A 56 14.43 -10.89 -9.19
C LYS A 56 13.65 -12.02 -8.52
N VAL A 57 12.47 -11.71 -8.01
CA VAL A 57 11.55 -12.71 -7.49
C VAL A 57 10.59 -13.08 -8.61
N GLU A 58 10.73 -14.32 -9.08
CA GLU A 58 9.94 -14.87 -10.20
C GLU A 58 8.72 -15.61 -9.66
N CYS A 59 7.69 -15.65 -10.50
CA CYS A 59 6.48 -16.40 -10.22
C CYS A 59 6.71 -17.89 -10.49
N PRO A 60 6.48 -18.80 -9.53
CA PRO A 60 6.67 -20.23 -9.72
C PRO A 60 5.52 -20.91 -10.45
N ALA A 61 4.35 -20.28 -10.50
CA ALA A 61 3.14 -20.85 -11.09
C ALA A 61 2.26 -19.76 -11.72
N PRO A 62 1.50 -20.10 -12.76
CA PRO A 62 0.58 -19.16 -13.37
C PRO A 62 -0.60 -18.88 -12.44
N GLY A 63 -1.05 -17.63 -12.37
CA GLY A 63 -2.15 -17.22 -11.52
C GLY A 63 -2.45 -15.73 -11.65
N SER A 64 -3.13 -15.21 -10.67
CA SER A 64 -3.42 -13.78 -10.55
C SER A 64 -2.87 -13.23 -9.24
N VAL A 65 -2.39 -12.01 -9.25
CA VAL A 65 -1.95 -11.33 -8.03
C VAL A 65 -3.17 -11.01 -7.18
N PHE A 66 -3.32 -11.73 -6.07
CA PHE A 66 -4.42 -11.50 -5.13
C PHE A 66 -4.14 -10.30 -4.23
N LYS A 67 -2.94 -10.28 -3.65
CA LYS A 67 -2.53 -9.21 -2.74
C LYS A 67 -1.03 -8.98 -2.78
N ILE A 68 -0.64 -7.72 -2.64
CA ILE A 68 0.75 -7.32 -2.46
C ILE A 68 0.91 -6.92 -1.00
N GLN A 69 1.85 -7.54 -0.29
CA GLN A 69 2.07 -7.34 1.15
C GLN A 69 3.15 -6.30 1.44
N VAL A 70 3.94 -5.95 0.43
CA VAL A 70 5.10 -5.07 0.56
C VAL A 70 4.98 -3.84 -0.32
N SER A 71 5.76 -2.82 0.00
CA SER A 71 5.84 -1.57 -0.75
C SER A 71 7.25 -1.34 -1.29
N VAL A 72 7.35 -0.55 -2.36
CA VAL A 72 8.64 -0.11 -2.88
C VAL A 72 9.41 0.66 -1.80
N GLY A 73 10.66 0.31 -1.59
CA GLY A 73 11.51 0.88 -0.53
C GLY A 73 11.41 0.18 0.82
N GLN A 74 10.54 -0.81 0.97
CA GLN A 74 10.41 -1.57 2.20
C GLN A 74 11.54 -2.58 2.34
N SER A 75 12.11 -2.67 3.54
CA SER A 75 13.04 -3.74 3.89
C SER A 75 12.25 -5.00 4.22
N VAL A 76 12.67 -6.11 3.65
CA VAL A 76 12.07 -7.43 3.85
C VAL A 76 13.11 -8.43 4.32
N ALA A 77 12.68 -9.35 5.16
CA ALA A 77 13.52 -10.44 5.62
C ALA A 77 13.42 -11.65 4.68
N GLU A 78 14.38 -12.55 4.77
CA GLU A 78 14.29 -13.84 4.08
C GLU A 78 13.08 -14.62 4.62
N GLY A 79 12.24 -15.12 3.70
CA GLY A 79 11.01 -15.82 4.03
C GLY A 79 9.80 -14.90 4.27
N GLU A 80 9.95 -13.60 4.17
CA GLU A 80 8.83 -12.68 4.29
C GLU A 80 7.93 -12.72 3.05
N VAL A 81 6.61 -12.74 3.24
CA VAL A 81 5.64 -12.78 2.15
C VAL A 81 5.61 -11.46 1.41
N LEU A 82 5.95 -11.48 0.15
CA LEU A 82 5.96 -10.32 -0.73
C LEU A 82 4.63 -10.13 -1.45
N VAL A 83 4.17 -11.19 -2.08
CA VAL A 83 2.97 -11.19 -2.90
C VAL A 83 2.20 -12.47 -2.65
N VAL A 84 0.89 -12.39 -2.56
CA VAL A 84 0.00 -13.54 -2.54
C VAL A 84 -0.61 -13.69 -3.92
N LEU A 85 -0.45 -14.83 -4.51
CA LEU A 85 -1.05 -15.20 -5.80
C LEU A 85 -2.26 -16.10 -5.58
N GLU A 86 -3.24 -15.97 -6.43
CA GLU A 86 -4.36 -16.90 -6.53
C GLU A 86 -4.23 -17.71 -7.82
N ALA A 87 -4.11 -19.01 -7.68
CA ALA A 87 -4.07 -19.96 -8.78
C ALA A 87 -4.98 -21.14 -8.48
N MET A 88 -5.89 -21.47 -9.39
CA MET A 88 -6.81 -22.62 -9.26
C MET A 88 -7.57 -22.67 -7.91
N LYS A 89 -8.04 -21.50 -7.44
CA LYS A 89 -8.72 -21.34 -6.14
C LYS A 89 -7.85 -21.66 -4.92
N MET A 90 -6.55 -21.61 -5.08
CA MET A 90 -5.55 -21.75 -4.02
C MET A 90 -4.73 -20.49 -3.90
N GLU A 91 -4.43 -20.10 -2.69
CA GLU A 91 -3.50 -19.00 -2.41
C GLU A 91 -2.07 -19.54 -2.35
N ILE A 92 -1.18 -18.86 -3.04
CA ILE A 92 0.25 -19.18 -3.08
C ILE A 92 1.01 -17.98 -2.56
N ASP A 93 1.72 -18.15 -1.47
CA ASP A 93 2.56 -17.11 -0.90
C ASP A 93 3.91 -17.07 -1.60
N ILE A 94 4.24 -15.94 -2.18
CA ILE A 94 5.55 -15.68 -2.75
C ILE A 94 6.39 -14.97 -1.72
N VAL A 95 7.39 -15.68 -1.24
CA VAL A 95 8.29 -15.19 -0.19
C VAL A 95 9.61 -14.68 -0.75
N ALA A 96 10.24 -13.79 0.00
CA ALA A 96 11.58 -13.31 -0.32
C ALA A 96 12.60 -14.45 -0.16
N PRO A 97 13.37 -14.78 -1.20
CA PRO A 97 14.42 -15.80 -1.10
C PRO A 97 15.64 -15.33 -0.32
N ARG A 98 15.70 -14.06 -0.01
CA ARG A 98 16.79 -13.41 0.72
C ARG A 98 16.30 -12.10 1.34
N ALA A 99 16.87 -11.71 2.45
CA ALA A 99 16.68 -10.38 3.01
C ALA A 99 17.20 -9.30 2.06
N GLY A 100 16.46 -8.21 1.95
CA GLY A 100 16.82 -7.09 1.08
C GLY A 100 15.80 -5.97 1.16
N THR A 101 15.91 -5.03 0.23
CA THR A 101 14.97 -3.91 0.11
C THR A 101 14.21 -4.04 -1.21
N VAL A 102 12.91 -3.85 -1.17
CA VAL A 102 12.07 -3.84 -2.37
C VAL A 102 12.43 -2.64 -3.24
N LYS A 103 13.04 -2.90 -4.37
CA LYS A 103 13.45 -1.87 -5.31
C LYS A 103 12.31 -1.48 -6.25
N GLN A 104 11.61 -2.47 -6.75
CA GLN A 104 10.52 -2.26 -7.70
C GLN A 104 9.52 -3.42 -7.63
N ILE A 105 8.25 -3.08 -7.80
CA ILE A 105 7.16 -4.02 -7.97
C ILE A 105 6.68 -3.89 -9.41
N LEU A 106 6.73 -4.97 -10.17
CA LEU A 106 6.42 -4.99 -11.61
C LEU A 106 4.98 -5.41 -11.90
N VAL A 107 4.26 -5.83 -10.88
CA VAL A 107 2.88 -6.30 -10.98
C VAL A 107 1.96 -5.50 -10.08
N SER A 108 0.68 -5.50 -10.41
CA SER A 108 -0.36 -4.87 -9.61
C SER A 108 -1.35 -5.91 -9.13
N GLN A 109 -2.07 -5.58 -8.07
CA GLN A 109 -3.17 -6.42 -7.58
C GLN A 109 -4.20 -6.67 -8.69
N GLY A 110 -4.59 -7.91 -8.88
CA GLY A 110 -5.49 -8.34 -9.95
C GLY A 110 -4.84 -8.63 -11.29
N THR A 111 -3.53 -8.46 -11.41
CA THR A 111 -2.80 -8.77 -12.65
C THR A 111 -2.60 -10.28 -12.80
N ALA A 112 -2.92 -10.79 -13.98
CA ALA A 112 -2.59 -12.17 -14.33
C ALA A 112 -1.08 -12.29 -14.61
N VAL A 113 -0.47 -13.32 -14.03
CA VAL A 113 0.95 -13.60 -14.13
C VAL A 113 1.18 -15.05 -14.56
N ASN A 114 2.28 -15.28 -15.21
CA ASN A 114 2.68 -16.62 -15.68
C ASN A 114 3.95 -17.07 -14.96
N THR A 115 4.25 -18.34 -15.09
CA THR A 115 5.51 -18.89 -14.59
C THR A 115 6.69 -18.18 -15.24
N GLY A 116 7.61 -17.67 -14.43
CA GLY A 116 8.77 -16.92 -14.87
C GLY A 116 8.58 -15.40 -14.95
N ASP A 117 7.38 -14.90 -14.71
CA ASP A 117 7.17 -13.46 -14.63
C ASP A 117 7.82 -12.88 -13.36
N ILE A 118 8.48 -11.75 -13.52
CA ILE A 118 9.12 -11.07 -12.40
C ILE A 118 8.06 -10.26 -11.65
N LEU A 119 7.85 -10.59 -10.39
CA LEU A 119 6.87 -9.93 -9.54
C LEU A 119 7.49 -8.73 -8.81
N VAL A 120 8.61 -8.96 -8.16
CA VAL A 120 9.30 -7.98 -7.32
C VAL A 120 10.80 -8.04 -7.59
N VAL A 121 11.42 -6.90 -7.54
CA VAL A 121 12.89 -6.79 -7.61
C VAL A 121 13.37 -6.32 -6.24
N LEU A 122 14.22 -7.11 -5.63
CA LEU A 122 14.90 -6.79 -4.37
C LEU A 122 16.33 -6.35 -4.64
N SER A 123 16.86 -5.56 -3.75
CA SER A 123 18.25 -5.09 -3.82
C SER A 123 19.02 -5.39 -2.54
#